data_c83db64b79514a6371c89e5efe150a86
#
_entry.id   c83db64b79514a6371c89e5efe150a86
#
_cell.length_a   1.000
_cell.length_b   1.000
_cell.length_c   1.000
_cell.angle_alpha   90.00
_cell.angle_beta   90.00
_cell.angle_gamma   90.00
#
_symmetry.space_group_name_H-M   'P 1'
#
loop_
_entity.id
_entity.type
_entity.pdbx_description
1 polymer ?
#
loop_
_entity_poly.entity_id
_entity_poly.type
_entity_poly.pdbx_seq_one_letter_code
_entity_poly.pdbx_strand_id
1 'polypeptide(L)'
;MAIITLAYPRSAFPGASPGGGLAALGWSGYLVPAVDGRAVKAVTFSTVTWPHLADVAVPGAEPLEIVRCSVGRIGEESLLQRADEDLAALAAAELAAATGVRGAPVAHRVSRWGGALPQYTVGHLDRVARIRAAVAAQPGLAVCGAAYEGVGIPACIATARAAAVQVTEYLRRGRQWSHG
;
A
#
# COMPACT_ATOMS: atom_id res chain seq x y z
N MET A 1 -1.01 8.58 4.05
CA MET A 1 -2.13 7.80 3.49
C MET A 1 -2.80 6.93 4.55
N ALA A 2 -4.06 6.54 4.36
CA ALA A 2 -4.68 5.49 5.17
C ALA A 2 -5.25 4.40 4.27
N ILE A 3 -5.30 3.18 4.83
CA ILE A 3 -5.98 2.03 4.25
C ILE A 3 -7.20 1.72 5.12
N ILE A 4 -8.34 1.70 4.49
CA ILE A 4 -9.62 1.35 5.10
C ILE A 4 -9.97 -0.04 4.59
N THR A 5 -9.95 -1.01 5.48
CA THR A 5 -10.38 -2.39 5.17
C THR A 5 -11.83 -2.52 5.58
N LEU A 6 -12.66 -2.97 4.64
CA LEU A 6 -14.09 -3.20 4.82
C LEU A 6 -14.39 -4.68 4.60
N ALA A 7 -15.22 -5.26 5.45
CA ALA A 7 -15.74 -6.61 5.28
C ALA A 7 -17.23 -6.55 5.00
N TYR A 8 -17.65 -7.21 3.94
CA TYR A 8 -19.06 -7.30 3.54
C TYR A 8 -19.47 -8.77 3.41
N PRO A 9 -20.73 -9.13 3.71
CA PRO A 9 -21.28 -10.38 3.28
C PRO A 9 -21.18 -10.50 1.75
N ARG A 10 -20.88 -11.68 1.24
CA ARG A 10 -20.80 -11.90 -0.23
C ARG A 10 -22.10 -11.54 -0.94
N SER A 11 -23.24 -11.79 -0.31
CA SER A 11 -24.58 -11.43 -0.81
C SER A 11 -24.81 -9.93 -0.98
N ALA A 12 -23.99 -9.08 -0.34
CA ALA A 12 -24.09 -7.63 -0.49
C ALA A 12 -23.72 -7.14 -1.90
N PHE A 13 -22.96 -7.91 -2.68
CA PHE A 13 -22.52 -7.54 -4.01
C PHE A 13 -23.52 -7.94 -5.11
N PRO A 14 -23.74 -7.11 -6.16
CA PRO A 14 -24.57 -7.47 -7.29
C PRO A 14 -24.08 -8.75 -7.97
N GLY A 15 -25.01 -9.63 -8.40
CA GLY A 15 -24.64 -10.87 -9.06
C GLY A 15 -24.13 -11.97 -8.13
N ALA A 16 -24.42 -11.88 -6.84
CA ALA A 16 -24.14 -12.91 -5.83
C ALA A 16 -25.02 -14.16 -6.04
N SER A 17 -24.85 -14.83 -7.17
CA SER A 17 -25.28 -16.24 -7.38
C SER A 17 -24.30 -17.18 -6.67
N PRO A 18 -24.57 -18.49 -6.47
CA PRO A 18 -23.56 -19.42 -5.99
C PRO A 18 -22.26 -19.31 -6.81
N GLY A 19 -21.20 -18.79 -6.19
CA GLY A 19 -19.94 -18.44 -6.86
C GLY A 19 -19.76 -16.96 -7.26
N GLY A 20 -20.75 -16.09 -7.01
CA GLY A 20 -20.68 -14.65 -7.29
C GLY A 20 -19.84 -13.84 -6.29
N GLY A 21 -20.31 -12.66 -5.94
CA GLY A 21 -19.59 -11.71 -5.10
C GLY A 21 -18.61 -10.85 -5.93
N LEU A 22 -17.52 -10.38 -5.31
CA LEU A 22 -16.54 -9.53 -6.00
C LEU A 22 -15.90 -10.19 -7.22
N ALA A 23 -15.73 -11.51 -7.22
CA ALA A 23 -15.17 -12.24 -8.34
C ALA A 23 -16.01 -12.12 -9.62
N ALA A 24 -17.33 -11.98 -9.47
CA ALA A 24 -18.24 -11.81 -10.61
C ALA A 24 -18.06 -10.47 -11.36
N LEU A 25 -17.39 -9.49 -10.76
CA LEU A 25 -17.07 -8.23 -11.42
C LEU A 25 -15.98 -8.38 -12.49
N GLY A 26 -15.17 -9.46 -12.45
CA GLY A 26 -14.16 -9.74 -13.46
C GLY A 26 -12.86 -8.92 -13.31
N TRP A 27 -12.67 -8.19 -12.22
CA TRP A 27 -11.51 -7.35 -11.94
C TRP A 27 -11.16 -7.42 -10.45
N SER A 28 -9.88 -7.18 -10.11
CA SER A 28 -9.33 -7.32 -8.75
C SER A 28 -9.30 -6.02 -7.95
N GLY A 29 -9.78 -4.94 -8.54
CA GLY A 29 -9.80 -3.61 -7.95
C GLY A 29 -9.77 -2.51 -9.00
N TYR A 30 -9.72 -1.25 -8.56
CA TYR A 30 -9.70 -0.09 -9.47
C TYR A 30 -8.94 1.09 -8.87
N LEU A 31 -8.50 1.98 -9.76
CA LEU A 31 -7.89 3.27 -9.41
C LEU A 31 -8.89 4.39 -9.71
N VAL A 32 -8.87 5.41 -8.86
CA VAL A 32 -9.70 6.61 -9.03
C VAL A 32 -8.80 7.80 -9.33
N PRO A 33 -8.88 8.38 -10.52
CA PRO A 33 -8.12 9.58 -10.88
C PRO A 33 -8.44 10.75 -9.95
N ALA A 34 -7.45 11.61 -9.71
CA ALA A 34 -7.63 12.78 -8.84
C ALA A 34 -8.70 13.75 -9.38
N VAL A 35 -8.86 13.82 -10.71
CA VAL A 35 -9.85 14.68 -11.38
C VAL A 35 -11.30 14.35 -11.04
N ASP A 36 -11.57 13.13 -10.55
CA ASP A 36 -12.91 12.71 -10.15
C ASP A 36 -13.33 13.29 -8.79
N GLY A 37 -12.41 13.95 -8.07
CA GLY A 37 -12.68 14.61 -6.80
C GLY A 37 -13.07 13.67 -5.66
N ARG A 38 -12.87 12.36 -5.81
CA ARG A 38 -13.19 11.36 -4.79
C ARG A 38 -12.06 11.20 -3.79
N ALA A 39 -12.41 10.92 -2.54
CA ALA A 39 -11.44 10.69 -1.46
C ALA A 39 -10.71 9.34 -1.60
N VAL A 40 -11.42 8.31 -2.01
CA VAL A 40 -10.82 7.00 -2.33
C VAL A 40 -10.03 7.12 -3.63
N LYS A 41 -8.74 6.78 -3.59
CA LYS A 41 -7.83 6.83 -4.74
C LYS A 41 -7.56 5.47 -5.37
N ALA A 42 -7.76 4.40 -4.62
CA ALA A 42 -7.58 3.03 -5.09
C ALA A 42 -8.42 2.07 -4.25
N VAL A 43 -8.94 1.04 -4.88
CA VAL A 43 -9.65 -0.06 -4.23
C VAL A 43 -9.02 -1.37 -4.67
N THR A 44 -8.79 -2.28 -3.72
CA THR A 44 -8.34 -3.65 -3.98
C THR A 44 -9.37 -4.63 -3.41
N PHE A 45 -9.82 -5.55 -4.23
CA PHE A 45 -10.66 -6.66 -3.82
C PHE A 45 -9.78 -7.79 -3.31
N SER A 46 -9.54 -7.79 -1.98
CA SER A 46 -8.53 -8.65 -1.38
C SER A 46 -8.86 -10.14 -1.52
N THR A 47 -10.13 -10.53 -1.40
CA THR A 47 -10.58 -11.91 -1.58
C THR A 47 -10.46 -12.40 -3.02
N VAL A 48 -10.48 -11.49 -4.01
CA VAL A 48 -10.21 -11.80 -5.42
C VAL A 48 -8.71 -11.90 -5.69
N THR A 49 -7.94 -10.94 -5.15
CA THR A 49 -6.48 -10.90 -5.35
C THR A 49 -5.76 -12.04 -4.63
N TRP A 50 -6.27 -12.42 -3.45
CA TRP A 50 -5.73 -13.48 -2.59
C TRP A 50 -6.84 -14.45 -2.20
N PRO A 51 -7.13 -15.46 -3.03
CA PRO A 51 -8.28 -16.38 -2.81
C PRO A 51 -8.30 -17.08 -1.45
N HIS A 52 -7.14 -17.35 -0.86
CA HIS A 52 -7.04 -17.93 0.49
C HIS A 52 -7.70 -17.09 1.60
N LEU A 53 -7.92 -15.78 1.36
CA LEU A 53 -8.66 -14.94 2.31
C LEU A 53 -10.16 -15.23 2.30
N ALA A 54 -10.68 -15.76 1.20
CA ALA A 54 -12.09 -16.18 1.12
C ALA A 54 -12.32 -17.49 1.88
N ASP A 55 -11.27 -18.28 2.11
CA ASP A 55 -11.33 -19.58 2.80
C ASP A 55 -11.35 -19.43 4.33
N VAL A 56 -11.11 -18.21 4.86
CA VAL A 56 -11.20 -17.89 6.28
C VAL A 56 -12.69 -17.80 6.66
N ALA A 57 -13.37 -18.93 6.57
CA ALA A 57 -14.79 -19.03 6.92
C ALA A 57 -14.96 -19.29 8.42
N VAL A 58 -15.86 -18.55 9.05
CA VAL A 58 -16.41 -18.95 10.34
C VAL A 58 -17.48 -20.00 10.06
N PRO A 59 -17.41 -21.21 10.66
CA PRO A 59 -18.41 -22.24 10.42
C PRO A 59 -19.84 -21.71 10.67
N GLY A 60 -20.72 -21.89 9.70
CA GLY A 60 -22.12 -21.44 9.77
C GLY A 60 -22.35 -19.95 9.47
N ALA A 61 -21.30 -19.17 9.20
CA ALA A 61 -21.44 -17.78 8.76
C ALA A 61 -21.35 -17.65 7.23
N GLU A 62 -21.99 -16.62 6.70
CA GLU A 62 -21.87 -16.29 5.28
C GLU A 62 -20.42 -15.87 4.94
N PRO A 63 -19.88 -16.31 3.80
CA PRO A 63 -18.56 -15.88 3.34
C PRO A 63 -18.45 -14.34 3.23
N LEU A 64 -17.31 -13.82 3.66
CA LEU A 64 -17.03 -12.39 3.62
C LEU A 64 -16.18 -12.03 2.39
N GLU A 65 -16.48 -10.89 1.83
CA GLU A 65 -15.63 -10.20 0.84
C GLU A 65 -14.86 -9.09 1.54
N ILE A 66 -13.54 -9.10 1.38
CA ILE A 66 -12.64 -8.12 1.97
C ILE A 66 -12.20 -7.12 0.92
N VAL A 67 -12.51 -5.85 1.17
CA VAL A 67 -12.15 -4.72 0.30
C VAL A 67 -11.21 -3.79 1.03
N ARG A 68 -10.16 -3.33 0.36
CA ARG A 68 -9.21 -2.33 0.87
C ARG A 68 -9.33 -1.06 0.05
N CYS A 69 -9.73 0.04 0.69
CA CYS A 69 -9.80 1.36 0.10
C CYS A 69 -8.62 2.21 0.57
N SER A 70 -7.89 2.83 -0.36
CA SER A 70 -6.79 3.75 -0.05
C SER A 70 -7.28 5.19 -0.14
N VAL A 71 -6.97 6.01 0.88
CA VAL A 71 -7.27 7.44 0.93
C VAL A 71 -6.04 8.28 1.26
N GLY A 72 -6.13 9.58 1.04
CA GLY A 72 -5.06 10.56 1.34
C GLY A 72 -4.05 10.68 0.22
N ARG A 73 -4.27 11.66 -0.66
CA ARG A 73 -3.31 12.19 -1.62
C ARG A 73 -2.46 13.28 -0.97
N ILE A 74 -1.45 13.78 -1.66
CA ILE A 74 -0.71 14.96 -1.24
C ILE A 74 -1.69 16.15 -1.19
N GLY A 75 -1.65 16.92 -0.10
CA GLY A 75 -2.55 18.05 0.13
C GLY A 75 -3.90 17.67 0.76
N GLU A 76 -4.15 16.36 1.00
CA GLU A 76 -5.38 15.85 1.61
C GLU A 76 -5.13 15.32 3.04
N GLU A 77 -4.11 15.83 3.74
CA GLU A 77 -3.72 15.33 5.06
C GLU A 77 -4.83 15.52 6.12
N SER A 78 -5.66 16.55 5.97
CA SER A 78 -6.81 16.81 6.86
C SER A 78 -7.83 15.67 6.83
N LEU A 79 -8.01 15.02 5.69
CA LEU A 79 -8.88 13.84 5.57
C LEU A 79 -8.46 12.72 6.53
N LEU A 80 -7.14 12.54 6.71
CA LEU A 80 -6.58 11.48 7.54
C LEU A 80 -6.76 11.72 9.05
N GLN A 81 -7.19 12.92 9.45
CA GLN A 81 -7.46 13.28 10.84
C GLN A 81 -8.89 12.95 11.26
N ARG A 82 -9.77 12.57 10.33
CA ARG A 82 -11.16 12.20 10.63
C ARG A 82 -11.19 10.92 11.48
N ALA A 83 -12.30 10.74 12.21
CA ALA A 83 -12.53 9.51 12.97
C ALA A 83 -12.55 8.26 12.07
N ASP A 84 -12.25 7.10 12.63
CA ASP A 84 -12.20 5.86 11.88
C ASP A 84 -13.55 5.50 11.28
N GLU A 85 -14.62 5.75 12.02
CA GLU A 85 -16.01 5.55 11.61
C GLU A 85 -16.36 6.42 10.39
N ASP A 86 -15.94 7.69 10.40
CA ASP A 86 -16.17 8.62 9.30
C ASP A 86 -15.43 8.21 8.03
N LEU A 87 -14.18 7.76 8.18
CA LEU A 87 -13.39 7.25 7.06
C LEU A 87 -13.98 5.96 6.49
N ALA A 88 -14.46 5.07 7.36
CA ALA A 88 -15.11 3.83 6.94
C ALA A 88 -16.43 4.12 6.21
N ALA A 89 -17.26 5.01 6.74
CA ALA A 89 -18.52 5.41 6.11
C ALA A 89 -18.29 6.07 4.74
N LEU A 90 -17.29 6.96 4.64
CA LEU A 90 -16.92 7.60 3.39
C LEU A 90 -16.45 6.56 2.35
N ALA A 91 -15.57 5.65 2.74
CA ALA A 91 -15.08 4.61 1.85
C ALA A 91 -16.20 3.65 1.40
N ALA A 92 -17.13 3.30 2.31
CA ALA A 92 -18.28 2.46 2.00
C ALA A 92 -19.22 3.15 0.99
N ALA A 93 -19.49 4.44 1.16
CA ALA A 93 -20.34 5.20 0.26
C ALA A 93 -19.74 5.29 -1.17
N GLU A 94 -18.43 5.59 -1.27
CA GLU A 94 -17.76 5.65 -2.57
C GLU A 94 -17.63 4.28 -3.24
N LEU A 95 -17.40 3.22 -2.45
CA LEU A 95 -17.42 1.84 -2.93
C LEU A 95 -18.78 1.47 -3.48
N ALA A 96 -19.86 1.78 -2.75
CA ALA A 96 -21.22 1.50 -3.17
C ALA A 96 -21.58 2.20 -4.49
N ALA A 97 -21.16 3.46 -4.64
CA ALA A 97 -21.36 4.22 -5.86
C ALA A 97 -20.64 3.59 -7.08
N ALA A 98 -19.49 2.96 -6.87
CA ALA A 98 -18.69 2.36 -7.94
C ALA A 98 -19.06 0.92 -8.26
N THR A 99 -19.49 0.13 -7.27
CA THR A 99 -19.69 -1.33 -7.42
C THR A 99 -21.14 -1.77 -7.28
N GLY A 100 -22.00 -0.89 -6.76
CA GLY A 100 -23.40 -1.25 -6.46
C GLY A 100 -23.54 -2.15 -5.23
N VAL A 101 -22.49 -2.30 -4.38
CA VAL A 101 -22.60 -3.06 -3.12
C VAL A 101 -23.70 -2.46 -2.24
N ARG A 102 -24.45 -3.32 -1.58
CA ARG A 102 -25.63 -2.95 -0.79
C ARG A 102 -25.38 -3.14 0.70
N GLY A 103 -26.02 -2.28 1.51
CA GLY A 103 -25.89 -2.34 2.95
C GLY A 103 -24.56 -1.77 3.49
N ALA A 104 -24.38 -1.89 4.78
CA ALA A 104 -23.15 -1.45 5.48
C ALA A 104 -22.16 -2.62 5.59
N PRO A 105 -20.84 -2.34 5.69
CA PRO A 105 -19.86 -3.35 6.04
C PRO A 105 -20.17 -3.93 7.43
N VAL A 106 -20.00 -5.22 7.61
CA VAL A 106 -20.19 -5.89 8.92
C VAL A 106 -19.00 -5.65 9.86
N ALA A 107 -17.85 -5.28 9.32
CA ALA A 107 -16.68 -4.87 10.07
C ALA A 107 -15.81 -3.91 9.23
N HIS A 108 -15.06 -3.05 9.91
CA HIS A 108 -14.06 -2.21 9.27
C HIS A 108 -12.80 -2.06 10.14
N ARG A 109 -11.71 -1.68 9.50
CA ARG A 109 -10.45 -1.31 10.15
C ARG A 109 -9.78 -0.19 9.38
N VAL A 110 -9.34 0.86 10.08
CA VAL A 110 -8.54 1.95 9.51
C VAL A 110 -7.09 1.81 9.97
N SER A 111 -6.18 1.80 9.02
CA SER A 111 -4.73 1.78 9.27
C SER A 111 -4.10 3.01 8.65
N ARG A 112 -3.56 3.90 9.48
CA ARG A 112 -2.89 5.12 9.02
C ARG A 112 -1.40 4.90 8.88
N TRP A 113 -0.86 5.32 7.75
CA TRP A 113 0.55 5.21 7.39
C TRP A 113 1.10 6.62 7.16
N GLY A 114 1.56 7.26 8.21
CA GLY A 114 2.22 8.56 8.13
C GLY A 114 3.58 8.41 7.42
N GLY A 115 3.84 9.27 6.42
CA GLY A 115 5.11 9.25 5.70
C GLY A 115 5.47 7.94 4.97
N ALA A 116 4.49 7.05 4.71
CA ALA A 116 4.72 5.70 4.22
C ALA A 116 5.32 5.64 2.81
N LEU A 117 4.97 6.60 1.95
CA LEU A 117 5.48 6.65 0.59
C LEU A 117 6.31 7.92 0.37
N PRO A 118 7.59 7.79 0.02
CA PRO A 118 8.40 8.91 -0.39
C PRO A 118 7.78 9.64 -1.58
N GLN A 119 7.89 10.96 -1.57
CA GLN A 119 7.39 11.81 -2.65
C GLN A 119 8.57 12.25 -3.52
N TYR A 120 8.60 11.81 -4.76
CA TYR A 120 9.63 12.17 -5.72
C TYR A 120 9.23 13.49 -6.41
N THR A 121 9.56 14.59 -5.75
CA THR A 121 9.34 15.93 -6.29
C THR A 121 10.36 16.27 -7.38
N VAL A 122 10.12 17.33 -8.14
CA VAL A 122 11.09 17.85 -9.12
C VAL A 122 12.46 18.05 -8.46
N GLY A 123 13.53 17.64 -9.13
CA GLY A 123 14.90 17.65 -8.59
C GLY A 123 15.22 16.48 -7.64
N HIS A 124 14.37 15.44 -7.58
CA HIS A 124 14.62 14.27 -6.74
C HIS A 124 15.94 13.56 -7.08
N LEU A 125 16.22 13.33 -8.35
CA LEU A 125 17.45 12.64 -8.79
C LEU A 125 18.71 13.42 -8.39
N ASP A 126 18.71 14.75 -8.53
CA ASP A 126 19.82 15.59 -8.11
C ASP A 126 20.03 15.55 -6.59
N ARG A 127 18.92 15.51 -5.84
CA ARG A 127 18.97 15.34 -4.37
C ARG A 127 19.58 14.01 -4.00
N VAL A 128 19.17 12.93 -4.65
CA VAL A 128 19.72 11.57 -4.41
C VAL A 128 21.20 11.51 -4.77
N ALA A 129 21.60 12.11 -5.89
CA ALA A 129 23.00 12.19 -6.29
C ALA A 129 23.87 12.92 -5.23
N ARG A 130 23.40 14.06 -4.69
CA ARG A 130 24.10 14.78 -3.61
C ARG A 130 24.20 13.95 -2.34
N ILE A 131 23.11 13.26 -1.94
CA ILE A 131 23.12 12.38 -0.76
C ILE A 131 24.14 11.26 -0.95
N ARG A 132 24.15 10.60 -2.11
CA ARG A 132 25.10 9.52 -2.40
C ARG A 132 26.55 9.99 -2.40
N ALA A 133 26.81 11.18 -2.96
CA ALA A 133 28.15 11.78 -2.91
C ALA A 133 28.60 12.04 -1.47
N ALA A 134 27.73 12.61 -0.63
CA ALA A 134 28.03 12.85 0.78
C ALA A 134 28.24 11.54 1.55
N VAL A 135 27.44 10.51 1.31
CA VAL A 135 27.58 9.18 1.92
C VAL A 135 28.88 8.51 1.48
N ALA A 136 29.24 8.61 0.18
CA ALA A 136 30.49 8.03 -0.34
C ALA A 136 31.76 8.62 0.31
N ALA A 137 31.67 9.84 0.82
CA ALA A 137 32.77 10.45 1.59
C ALA A 137 32.90 9.88 3.02
N GLN A 138 31.95 9.04 3.47
CA GLN A 138 31.96 8.43 4.80
C GLN A 138 32.30 6.93 4.68
N PRO A 139 33.52 6.51 5.08
CA PRO A 139 33.91 5.11 4.98
C PRO A 139 32.98 4.17 5.75
N GLY A 140 32.62 3.06 5.14
CA GLY A 140 31.76 2.04 5.77
C GLY A 140 30.28 2.36 5.86
N LEU A 141 29.83 3.51 5.32
CA LEU A 141 28.43 3.90 5.29
C LEU A 141 27.84 3.68 3.90
N ALA A 142 26.61 3.15 3.84
CA ALA A 142 25.82 3.06 2.63
C ALA A 142 24.34 3.36 2.93
N VAL A 143 23.59 3.80 1.92
CA VAL A 143 22.16 4.08 2.02
C VAL A 143 21.38 3.30 0.98
N CYS A 144 20.17 2.84 1.34
CA CYS A 144 19.28 2.11 0.45
C CYS A 144 17.81 2.35 0.83
N GLY A 145 16.90 1.87 0.00
CA GLY A 145 15.47 1.85 0.27
C GLY A 145 14.65 2.78 -0.61
N ALA A 146 13.36 2.81 -0.32
CA ALA A 146 12.33 3.47 -1.14
C ALA A 146 12.53 4.97 -1.38
N ALA A 147 13.30 5.65 -0.51
CA ALA A 147 13.51 7.09 -0.62
C ALA A 147 14.47 7.51 -1.76
N TYR A 148 15.14 6.57 -2.42
CA TYR A 148 16.20 6.87 -3.39
C TYR A 148 15.80 6.60 -4.84
N GLU A 149 15.64 5.34 -5.24
CA GLU A 149 15.59 4.93 -6.65
C GLU A 149 14.32 4.18 -7.04
N GLY A 150 13.32 4.13 -6.18
CA GLY A 150 12.03 3.51 -6.45
C GLY A 150 11.37 2.95 -5.21
N VAL A 151 10.06 3.09 -5.13
CA VAL A 151 9.23 2.63 -4.00
C VAL A 151 8.84 1.15 -4.12
N GLY A 152 9.04 0.54 -5.28
CA GLY A 152 8.72 -0.87 -5.51
C GLY A 152 9.65 -1.82 -4.75
N ILE A 153 9.14 -2.97 -4.33
CA ILE A 153 9.91 -4.01 -3.63
C ILE A 153 11.18 -4.40 -4.41
N PRO A 154 11.14 -4.64 -5.74
CA PRO A 154 12.34 -4.97 -6.50
C PRO A 154 13.41 -3.88 -6.45
N ALA A 155 13.02 -2.60 -6.53
CA ALA A 155 13.94 -1.46 -6.45
C ALA A 155 14.58 -1.37 -5.05
N CYS A 156 13.79 -1.54 -3.99
CA CYS A 156 14.31 -1.56 -2.62
C CYS A 156 15.30 -2.70 -2.40
N ILE A 157 15.02 -3.90 -2.92
CA ILE A 157 15.94 -5.05 -2.85
C ILE A 157 17.24 -4.77 -3.63
N ALA A 158 17.15 -4.20 -4.82
CA ALA A 158 18.32 -3.87 -5.63
C ALA A 158 19.24 -2.88 -4.91
N THR A 159 18.69 -1.77 -4.37
CA THR A 159 19.48 -0.79 -3.62
C THR A 159 20.05 -1.36 -2.33
N ALA A 160 19.32 -2.24 -1.63
CA ALA A 160 19.80 -2.91 -0.42
C ALA A 160 20.99 -3.85 -0.73
N ARG A 161 20.93 -4.62 -1.81
CA ARG A 161 22.04 -5.48 -2.25
C ARG A 161 23.28 -4.67 -2.60
N ALA A 162 23.13 -3.58 -3.34
CA ALA A 162 24.25 -2.69 -3.67
C ALA A 162 24.90 -2.09 -2.42
N ALA A 163 24.10 -1.63 -1.45
CA ALA A 163 24.60 -1.12 -0.18
C ALA A 163 25.34 -2.19 0.64
N ALA A 164 24.81 -3.41 0.70
CA ALA A 164 25.44 -4.52 1.38
C ALA A 164 26.81 -4.88 0.77
N VAL A 165 26.91 -4.91 -0.56
CA VAL A 165 28.19 -5.14 -1.26
C VAL A 165 29.20 -4.05 -0.90
N GLN A 166 28.81 -2.78 -0.98
CA GLN A 166 29.68 -1.64 -0.66
C GLN A 166 30.27 -1.72 0.77
N VAL A 167 29.41 -2.00 1.76
CA VAL A 167 29.87 -2.12 3.16
C VAL A 167 30.74 -3.35 3.37
N THR A 168 30.38 -4.48 2.76
CA THR A 168 31.15 -5.72 2.87
C THR A 168 32.54 -5.58 2.27
N GLU A 169 32.68 -4.93 1.12
CA GLU A 169 33.99 -4.66 0.50
C GLU A 169 34.85 -3.75 1.38
N TYR A 170 34.26 -2.70 1.96
CA TYR A 170 34.97 -1.85 2.89
C TYR A 170 35.53 -2.64 4.10
N LEU A 171 34.69 -3.47 4.72
CA LEU A 171 35.09 -4.29 5.87
C LEU A 171 36.18 -5.33 5.51
N ARG A 172 36.13 -5.90 4.30
CA ARG A 172 37.19 -6.84 3.83
C ARG A 172 38.53 -6.12 3.66
N ARG A 173 38.53 -4.91 3.08
CA ARG A 173 39.77 -4.12 2.93
C ARG A 173 40.34 -3.76 4.30
N GLY A 174 39.54 -3.33 5.27
CA GLY A 174 39.98 -3.00 6.61
C GLY A 174 40.64 -4.16 7.35
N ARG A 175 40.17 -5.40 7.16
CA ARG A 175 40.77 -6.59 7.77
C ARG A 175 42.17 -6.97 7.20
N GLN A 176 42.43 -6.61 5.95
CA GLN A 176 43.75 -6.91 5.34
C GLN A 176 44.87 -6.06 5.93
N TRP A 177 44.59 -4.90 6.58
CA TRP A 177 45.56 -4.02 7.18
C TRP A 177 45.83 -4.31 8.66
N SER A 178 45.02 -5.17 9.31
CA SER A 178 45.20 -5.54 10.74
C SER A 178 46.02 -6.79 10.95
N HIS A 179 46.63 -7.38 9.91
CA HIS A 179 47.44 -8.62 9.97
C HIS A 179 48.83 -8.44 9.33
N GLY A 180 49.30 -7.17 9.18
CA GLY A 180 50.64 -6.83 8.71
C GLY A 180 51.54 -6.24 9.79
#